data_4776c78d3a6334c3fc35711baba90790
#
_entry.id   4776c78d3a6334c3fc35711baba90790
#
_cell.length_a   1.000
_cell.length_b   1.000
_cell.length_c   1.000
_cell.angle_alpha   90.00
_cell.angle_beta   90.00
_cell.angle_gamma   90.00
#
_symmetry.space_group_name_H-M   'P 1'
#
loop_
_entity.id
_entity.type
_entity.pdbx_description
1 polymer ?
#
loop_
_entity_poly.entity_id
_entity_poly.type
_entity_poly.pdbx_seq_one_letter_code
_entity_poly.pdbx_strand_id
1 'polypeptide(L)'
;MDVGPAQPSLLRVCKQIRKETTGIYYCENKFTIWIEEHNGAPFTNFVRAHEFAHCDEPGNLEILMMGPPNWTNLLAWLKEYHTTKVFRPEARDDSGLDEDVSPRLQTVFSLFELADEFRWYPWAKVEKILEIAHKAITAGHSCWA
;
A
#
# COMPACT_ATOMS: atom_id res chain seq x y z
N MET A 1 -3.97 16.45 -10.67
CA MET A 1 -2.59 16.35 -11.18
C MET A 1 -1.75 15.71 -10.09
N ASP A 2 -1.51 14.41 -10.22
CA ASP A 2 -0.63 13.70 -9.30
C ASP A 2 0.81 14.15 -9.53
N VAL A 3 1.28 15.01 -8.67
CA VAL A 3 2.71 15.28 -8.58
C VAL A 3 3.29 14.25 -7.61
N GLY A 4 3.60 13.07 -8.15
CA GLY A 4 4.45 12.14 -7.42
C GLY A 4 5.73 12.86 -6.94
N PRO A 5 6.40 12.39 -5.88
CA PRO A 5 7.58 13.05 -5.34
C PRO A 5 8.56 13.32 -6.47
N ALA A 6 8.88 14.60 -6.69
CA ALA A 6 9.77 15.03 -7.77
C ALA A 6 11.12 14.31 -7.61
N GLN A 7 11.50 13.52 -8.60
CA GLN A 7 12.78 12.81 -8.56
C GLN A 7 13.93 13.84 -8.45
N PRO A 8 14.82 13.67 -7.48
CA PRO A 8 15.99 14.52 -7.34
C PRO A 8 16.79 14.62 -8.66
N SER A 9 17.32 15.79 -8.95
CA SER A 9 18.07 16.05 -10.18
C SER A 9 19.27 15.10 -10.38
N LEU A 10 19.85 14.59 -9.31
CA LEU A 10 20.93 13.60 -9.32
C LEU A 10 20.52 12.28 -9.98
N LEU A 11 19.26 11.88 -9.90
CA LEU A 11 18.76 10.66 -10.55
C LEU A 11 18.64 10.82 -12.08
N ARG A 12 18.85 12.03 -12.60
CA ARG A 12 18.77 12.35 -14.03
C ARG A 12 20.12 12.37 -14.75
N VAL A 13 21.25 12.26 -14.02
CA VAL A 13 22.59 12.51 -14.57
C VAL A 13 23.11 11.37 -15.43
N CYS A 14 23.33 10.19 -14.88
CA CYS A 14 23.76 9.01 -15.66
C CYS A 14 23.23 7.72 -15.06
N LYS A 15 23.27 6.62 -15.85
CA LYS A 15 22.71 5.33 -15.40
C LYS A 15 23.37 4.78 -14.13
N GLN A 16 24.69 4.96 -13.98
CA GLN A 16 25.43 4.47 -12.82
C GLN A 16 25.08 5.27 -11.56
N ILE A 17 25.18 6.59 -11.62
CA ILE A 17 24.82 7.48 -10.52
C ILE A 17 23.34 7.28 -10.14
N ARG A 18 22.46 7.10 -11.14
CA ARG A 18 21.06 6.81 -10.88
C ARG A 18 20.89 5.53 -10.07
N LYS A 19 21.58 4.45 -10.41
CA LYS A 19 21.50 3.19 -9.69
C LYS A 19 22.00 3.31 -8.26
N GLU A 20 23.12 3.99 -8.04
CA GLU A 20 23.73 4.19 -6.73
C GLU A 20 22.88 5.12 -5.84
N THR A 21 22.41 6.24 -6.41
CA THR A 21 21.62 7.24 -5.64
C THR A 21 20.17 6.81 -5.43
N THR A 22 19.59 5.97 -6.29
CA THR A 22 18.23 5.46 -6.10
C THR A 22 18.13 4.64 -4.83
N GLY A 23 19.10 3.75 -4.58
CA GLY A 23 19.17 2.96 -3.34
C GLY A 23 19.19 3.87 -2.10
N ILE A 24 20.14 4.81 -2.06
CA ILE A 24 20.28 5.77 -0.95
C ILE A 24 18.96 6.55 -0.78
N TYR A 25 18.38 7.07 -1.86
CA TYR A 25 17.17 7.88 -1.80
C TYR A 25 15.99 7.11 -1.18
N TYR A 26 15.73 5.88 -1.60
CA TYR A 26 14.59 5.11 -1.11
C TYR A 26 14.84 4.42 0.23
N CYS A 27 16.09 4.09 0.58
CA CYS A 27 16.40 3.40 1.83
C CYS A 27 16.62 4.35 3.01
N GLU A 28 17.14 5.56 2.78
CA GLU A 28 17.52 6.48 3.87
C GLU A 28 16.48 7.56 4.16
N ASN A 29 15.57 7.85 3.22
CA ASN A 29 14.56 8.88 3.44
C ASN A 29 13.27 8.32 4.04
N LYS A 30 12.61 9.13 4.85
CA LYS A 30 11.24 8.87 5.31
C LYS A 30 10.24 9.32 4.23
N PHE A 31 9.31 8.44 3.89
CA PHE A 31 8.26 8.73 2.94
C PHE A 31 6.90 8.63 3.61
N THR A 32 6.02 9.58 3.31
CA THR A 32 4.62 9.52 3.71
C THR A 32 3.76 9.41 2.44
N ILE A 33 2.97 8.36 2.36
CA ILE A 33 2.06 8.12 1.23
C ILE A 33 0.63 8.37 1.69
N TRP A 34 -0.03 9.29 1.01
CA TRP A 34 -1.44 9.60 1.21
C TRP A 34 -2.30 8.73 0.31
N ILE A 35 -3.20 7.97 0.90
CA ILE A 35 -4.14 7.10 0.20
C ILE A 35 -5.54 7.67 0.41
N GLU A 36 -6.06 8.30 -0.64
CA GLU A 36 -7.39 8.88 -0.64
C GLU A 36 -8.42 7.84 -1.05
N GLU A 37 -9.51 7.73 -0.30
CA GLU A 37 -10.62 6.81 -0.59
C GLU A 37 -10.17 5.37 -0.92
N HIS A 38 -9.14 4.89 -0.24
CA HIS A 38 -8.51 3.57 -0.48
C HIS A 38 -7.92 3.37 -1.91
N ASN A 39 -7.64 4.44 -2.65
CA ASN A 39 -6.93 4.34 -3.93
C ASN A 39 -5.45 3.99 -3.70
N GLY A 40 -5.11 2.74 -3.86
CA GLY A 40 -3.75 2.22 -3.64
C GLY A 40 -2.73 2.55 -4.73
N ALA A 41 -3.12 3.23 -5.81
CA ALA A 41 -2.19 3.53 -6.91
C ALA A 41 -0.94 4.30 -6.48
N PRO A 42 -0.99 5.33 -5.60
CA PRO A 42 0.21 6.01 -5.12
C PRO A 42 1.18 5.06 -4.40
N PHE A 43 0.65 4.16 -3.57
CA PHE A 43 1.44 3.16 -2.86
C PHE A 43 2.09 2.17 -3.85
N THR A 44 1.31 1.60 -4.76
CA THR A 44 1.82 0.65 -5.76
C THR A 44 2.91 1.27 -6.63
N ASN A 45 2.74 2.52 -7.06
CA ASN A 45 3.74 3.24 -7.85
C ASN A 45 5.03 3.47 -7.05
N PHE A 46 4.90 3.82 -5.76
CA PHE A 46 6.05 3.99 -4.87
C PHE A 46 6.82 2.67 -4.72
N VAL A 47 6.11 1.56 -4.42
CA VAL A 47 6.74 0.26 -4.21
C VAL A 47 7.44 -0.23 -5.48
N ARG A 48 6.84 -0.06 -6.64
CA ARG A 48 7.51 -0.39 -7.92
C ARG A 48 8.79 0.41 -8.11
N ALA A 49 8.80 1.71 -7.79
CA ALA A 49 10.00 2.53 -7.86
C ALA A 49 11.06 2.07 -6.85
N HIS A 50 10.63 1.66 -5.66
CA HIS A 50 11.48 1.14 -4.60
C HIS A 50 12.10 -0.23 -4.95
N GLU A 51 11.35 -1.15 -5.58
CA GLU A 51 11.89 -2.44 -6.05
C GLU A 51 13.06 -2.25 -7.02
N PHE A 52 13.02 -1.22 -7.86
CA PHE A 52 14.15 -0.85 -8.71
C PHE A 52 15.38 -0.36 -7.93
N ALA A 53 15.20 0.06 -6.69
CA ALA A 53 16.27 0.53 -5.84
C ALA A 53 17.03 -0.60 -5.12
N HIS A 54 16.58 -1.85 -5.23
CA HIS A 54 17.16 -3.02 -4.55
C HIS A 54 17.29 -2.86 -3.03
N CYS A 55 16.35 -2.16 -2.40
CA CYS A 55 16.29 -2.08 -0.95
C CYS A 55 15.54 -3.31 -0.43
N ASP A 56 16.13 -4.02 0.51
CA ASP A 56 15.55 -5.25 1.09
C ASP A 56 14.27 -4.96 1.89
N GLU A 57 14.16 -3.74 2.43
CA GLU A 57 12.95 -3.27 3.12
C GLU A 57 12.64 -1.81 2.73
N PRO A 58 11.36 -1.45 2.54
CA PRO A 58 10.99 -0.06 2.42
C PRO A 58 11.23 0.62 3.77
N GLY A 59 12.38 1.27 3.91
CA GLY A 59 12.83 1.91 5.13
C GLY A 59 11.70 2.60 5.92
N ASN A 60 11.67 3.89 5.99
CA ASN A 60 10.71 4.66 6.78
C ASN A 60 9.48 5.05 5.95
N LEU A 61 8.58 4.09 5.66
CA LEU A 61 7.34 4.33 4.93
C LEU A 61 6.16 4.48 5.90
N GLU A 62 5.50 5.61 5.86
CA GLU A 62 4.26 5.88 6.58
C GLU A 62 3.09 5.95 5.60
N ILE A 63 1.99 5.28 5.92
CA ILE A 63 0.78 5.27 5.10
C ILE A 63 -0.31 6.00 5.86
N LEU A 64 -0.85 7.05 5.26
CA LEU A 64 -1.96 7.82 5.80
C LEU A 64 -3.19 7.65 4.91
N MET A 65 -4.30 7.20 5.50
CA MET A 65 -5.56 7.02 4.78
C MET A 65 -6.49 8.21 5.03
N MET A 66 -7.01 8.76 3.94
CA MET A 66 -7.91 9.91 3.95
C MET A 66 -9.21 9.64 3.20
N GLY A 67 -10.19 10.49 3.44
CA GLY A 67 -11.50 10.43 2.78
C GLY A 67 -12.38 9.27 3.29
N PRO A 68 -13.59 9.09 2.79
CA PRO A 68 -14.48 8.01 3.13
C PRO A 68 -13.97 6.65 2.61
N PRO A 69 -14.34 5.52 3.23
CA PRO A 69 -14.07 4.21 2.67
C PRO A 69 -14.67 4.05 1.28
N ASN A 70 -13.87 3.53 0.35
CA ASN A 70 -14.34 3.21 -1.00
C ASN A 70 -13.97 1.76 -1.33
N TRP A 71 -14.99 0.89 -1.29
CA TRP A 71 -14.81 -0.53 -1.53
C TRP A 71 -14.27 -0.85 -2.93
N THR A 72 -14.76 -0.14 -3.94
CA THR A 72 -14.32 -0.36 -5.33
C THR A 72 -12.83 -0.09 -5.49
N ASN A 73 -12.34 1.00 -4.91
CA ASN A 73 -10.91 1.33 -4.93
C ASN A 73 -10.10 0.31 -4.16
N LEU A 74 -10.55 -0.08 -2.96
CA LEU A 74 -9.88 -1.09 -2.14
C LEU A 74 -9.82 -2.45 -2.85
N LEU A 75 -10.92 -2.89 -3.47
CA LEU A 75 -10.96 -4.14 -4.21
C LEU A 75 -10.01 -4.12 -5.41
N ALA A 76 -9.90 -2.99 -6.12
CA ALA A 76 -8.95 -2.82 -7.20
C ALA A 76 -7.50 -2.91 -6.71
N TRP A 77 -7.20 -2.31 -5.55
CA TRP A 77 -5.89 -2.38 -4.92
C TRP A 77 -5.53 -3.80 -4.46
N LEU A 78 -6.46 -4.50 -3.80
CA LEU A 78 -6.30 -5.91 -3.40
C LEU A 78 -6.10 -6.81 -4.62
N LYS A 79 -6.80 -6.56 -5.72
CA LYS A 79 -6.61 -7.29 -6.98
C LYS A 79 -5.21 -7.09 -7.55
N GLU A 80 -4.75 -5.85 -7.58
CA GLU A 80 -3.40 -5.52 -8.05
C GLU A 80 -2.34 -6.22 -7.19
N TYR A 81 -2.47 -6.14 -5.86
CA TYR A 81 -1.61 -6.84 -4.92
C TYR A 81 -1.58 -8.35 -5.18
N HIS A 82 -2.76 -8.99 -5.27
CA HIS A 82 -2.87 -10.43 -5.50
C HIS A 82 -2.25 -10.85 -6.84
N THR A 83 -2.39 -10.04 -7.89
CA THR A 83 -1.91 -10.34 -9.24
C THR A 83 -0.42 -10.11 -9.40
N THR A 84 0.09 -9.02 -8.86
CA THR A 84 1.48 -8.57 -9.09
C THR A 84 2.43 -9.05 -8.01
N LYS A 85 1.91 -9.52 -6.86
CA LYS A 85 2.69 -9.90 -5.67
C LYS A 85 3.61 -8.77 -5.19
N VAL A 86 3.24 -7.53 -5.48
CA VAL A 86 3.90 -6.35 -4.97
C VAL A 86 3.79 -6.32 -3.45
N PHE A 87 4.70 -5.63 -2.80
CA PHE A 87 4.82 -5.51 -1.36
C PHE A 87 3.47 -5.24 -0.66
N ARG A 88 3.19 -5.98 0.40
CA ARG A 88 1.99 -5.77 1.23
C ARG A 88 2.16 -4.51 2.07
N PRO A 89 1.16 -3.63 2.15
CA PRO A 89 1.20 -2.56 3.12
C PRO A 89 1.15 -3.17 4.53
N GLU A 90 2.15 -2.89 5.33
CA GLU A 90 2.20 -3.33 6.73
C GLU A 90 1.98 -2.14 7.65
N ALA A 91 1.20 -2.36 8.72
CA ALA A 91 1.18 -1.44 9.83
C ALA A 91 2.52 -1.58 10.57
N ARG A 92 3.41 -0.61 10.46
CA ARG A 92 4.58 -0.58 11.32
C ARG A 92 4.18 -0.03 12.68
N ASP A 93 4.45 -0.85 13.69
CA ASP A 93 4.24 -0.52 15.11
C ASP A 93 5.40 0.33 15.68
N ASP A 94 6.26 0.85 14.80
CA ASP A 94 7.50 1.55 15.19
C ASP A 94 7.30 3.01 15.60
N SER A 95 6.10 3.54 15.54
CA SER A 95 5.91 4.97 15.78
C SER A 95 5.90 5.38 17.25
N GLY A 96 6.01 4.45 18.21
CA GLY A 96 6.01 4.79 19.65
C GLY A 96 4.86 5.73 20.10
N LEU A 97 3.96 6.02 19.19
CA LEU A 97 2.72 6.75 19.40
C LEU A 97 1.64 5.69 19.60
N ASP A 98 1.50 5.36 20.86
CA ASP A 98 0.49 4.50 21.41
C ASP A 98 -0.90 4.68 20.76
N GLU A 99 -1.54 3.54 20.62
CA GLU A 99 -2.94 3.28 20.89
C GLU A 99 -3.98 3.46 19.80
N ASP A 100 -3.73 4.09 18.62
CA ASP A 100 -4.81 4.17 17.64
C ASP A 100 -4.37 3.97 16.18
N VAL A 101 -3.85 2.79 15.87
CA VAL A 101 -4.01 2.34 14.47
C VAL A 101 -5.52 2.34 14.23
N SER A 102 -6.00 3.31 13.47
CA SER A 102 -7.43 3.49 13.23
C SER A 102 -8.05 2.12 12.93
N PRO A 103 -9.16 1.73 13.57
CA PRO A 103 -9.84 0.45 13.31
C PRO A 103 -10.08 0.20 11.81
N ARG A 104 -10.20 1.29 11.08
CA ARG A 104 -10.30 1.30 9.63
C ARG A 104 -9.02 0.81 8.95
N LEU A 105 -7.87 1.26 9.40
CA LEU A 105 -6.57 0.83 8.86
C LEU A 105 -6.32 -0.64 9.18
N GLN A 106 -6.64 -1.08 10.39
CA GLN A 106 -6.58 -2.50 10.77
C GLN A 106 -7.47 -3.36 9.88
N THR A 107 -8.69 -2.90 9.58
CA THR A 107 -9.60 -3.62 8.67
C THR A 107 -8.98 -3.76 7.27
N VAL A 108 -8.37 -2.71 6.74
CA VAL A 108 -7.70 -2.76 5.43
C VAL A 108 -6.56 -3.78 5.45
N PHE A 109 -5.70 -3.74 6.47
CA PHE A 109 -4.60 -4.71 6.58
C PHE A 109 -5.09 -6.15 6.71
N SER A 110 -6.14 -6.41 7.50
CA SER A 110 -6.74 -7.74 7.60
C SER A 110 -7.28 -8.25 6.27
N LEU A 111 -7.78 -7.36 5.39
CA LEU A 111 -8.20 -7.75 4.04
C LEU A 111 -7.00 -8.09 3.13
N PHE A 112 -5.86 -7.43 3.30
CA PHE A 112 -4.62 -7.82 2.62
C PHE A 112 -4.09 -9.16 3.12
N GLU A 113 -4.16 -9.43 4.42
CA GLU A 113 -3.82 -10.74 5.00
C GLU A 113 -4.71 -11.83 4.44
N LEU A 114 -6.02 -11.59 4.39
CA LEU A 114 -6.97 -12.52 3.80
C LEU A 114 -6.66 -12.79 2.32
N ALA A 115 -6.33 -11.76 1.54
CA ALA A 115 -5.95 -11.92 0.14
C ALA A 115 -4.64 -12.72 -0.02
N ASP A 116 -3.70 -12.59 0.92
CA ASP A 116 -2.44 -13.33 0.93
C ASP A 116 -2.63 -14.82 1.28
N GLU A 117 -3.44 -15.13 2.27
CA GLU A 117 -3.83 -16.51 2.61
C GLU A 117 -4.40 -17.27 1.40
N PHE A 118 -5.13 -16.56 0.55
CA PHE A 118 -5.73 -17.13 -0.66
C PHE A 118 -4.94 -16.84 -1.95
N ARG A 119 -3.69 -16.45 -1.85
CA ARG A 119 -2.84 -16.04 -2.99
C ARG A 119 -2.69 -17.10 -4.10
N TRP A 120 -2.92 -18.37 -3.77
CA TRP A 120 -2.80 -19.49 -4.71
C TRP A 120 -4.09 -19.75 -5.51
N TYR A 121 -5.18 -19.10 -5.15
CA TYR A 121 -6.44 -19.23 -5.85
C TYR A 121 -6.57 -18.19 -6.97
N PRO A 122 -7.32 -18.50 -8.04
CA PRO A 122 -7.69 -17.51 -9.05
C PRO A 122 -8.39 -16.30 -8.40
N TRP A 123 -8.11 -15.09 -8.89
CA TRP A 123 -8.69 -13.86 -8.36
C TRP A 123 -10.22 -13.93 -8.20
N ALA A 124 -10.95 -14.47 -9.19
CA ALA A 124 -12.41 -14.59 -9.11
C ALA A 124 -12.93 -15.35 -7.88
N LYS A 125 -12.13 -16.25 -7.29
CA LYS A 125 -12.46 -16.93 -6.04
C LYS A 125 -12.14 -16.06 -4.83
N VAL A 126 -11.00 -15.39 -4.85
CA VAL A 126 -10.57 -14.46 -3.80
C VAL A 126 -11.54 -13.30 -3.70
N GLU A 127 -11.93 -12.71 -4.81
CA GLU A 127 -12.92 -11.64 -4.90
C GLU A 127 -14.25 -12.00 -4.21
N LYS A 128 -14.77 -13.21 -4.43
CA LYS A 128 -15.98 -13.69 -3.75
C LYS A 128 -15.82 -13.79 -2.23
N ILE A 129 -14.65 -14.20 -1.76
CA ILE A 129 -14.34 -14.27 -0.33
C ILE A 129 -14.30 -12.86 0.26
N LEU A 130 -13.62 -11.93 -0.43
CA LEU A 130 -13.54 -10.54 -0.02
C LEU A 130 -14.91 -9.84 -0.01
N GLU A 131 -15.78 -10.14 -0.96
CA GLU A 131 -17.16 -9.65 -0.98
C GLU A 131 -17.99 -10.15 0.21
N ILE A 132 -17.78 -11.39 0.64
CA ILE A 132 -18.43 -11.92 1.85
C ILE A 132 -17.89 -11.19 3.10
N ALA A 133 -16.56 -10.99 3.19
CA ALA A 133 -15.94 -10.25 4.26
C ALA A 133 -16.45 -8.80 4.31
N HIS A 134 -16.56 -8.14 3.16
CA HIS A 134 -17.10 -6.77 3.07
C HIS A 134 -18.53 -6.68 3.60
N LYS A 135 -19.41 -7.62 3.24
CA LYS A 135 -20.78 -7.68 3.78
C LYS A 135 -20.81 -7.81 5.31
N ALA A 136 -19.91 -8.61 5.87
CA ALA A 136 -19.80 -8.75 7.33
C ALA A 136 -19.31 -7.45 8.00
N ILE A 137 -18.34 -6.78 7.38
CA ILE A 137 -17.80 -5.51 7.87
C ILE A 137 -18.89 -4.42 7.84
N THR A 138 -19.61 -4.29 6.72
CA THR A 138 -20.68 -3.29 6.58
C THR A 138 -21.85 -3.53 7.52
N ALA A 139 -22.14 -4.79 7.84
CA ALA A 139 -23.17 -5.11 8.84
C ALA A 139 -22.78 -4.68 10.26
N GLY A 140 -21.48 -4.63 10.57
CA GLY A 140 -20.95 -4.22 11.87
C GLY A 140 -20.59 -2.73 11.98
N HIS A 141 -20.26 -2.09 10.88
CA HIS A 141 -19.74 -0.72 10.85
C HIS A 141 -20.37 0.09 9.70
N SER A 142 -21.24 1.03 10.05
CA SER A 142 -21.94 1.87 9.08
C SER A 142 -21.04 2.74 8.20
N CYS A 143 -19.80 2.97 8.60
CA CYS A 143 -18.85 3.77 7.81
C CYS A 143 -18.33 3.05 6.54
N TRP A 144 -18.62 1.75 6.37
CA TRP A 144 -18.26 0.96 5.19
C TRP A 144 -19.42 0.73 4.22
N ALA A 145 -20.59 1.29 4.52
CA ALA A 145 -21.81 1.14 3.73
C ALA A 145 -21.84 2.07 2.50
#